data_ba3c1cf348ffdbc072a13929c8027552
#
_entry.id   ba3c1cf348ffdbc072a13929c8027552
#
_cell.length_a   1.000
_cell.length_b   1.000
_cell.length_c   1.000
_cell.angle_alpha   90.00
_cell.angle_beta   90.00
_cell.angle_gamma   90.00
#
_symmetry.space_group_name_H-M   'P 1'
#
loop_
_entity.id
_entity.type
_entity.pdbx_description
1 polymer ?
#
loop_
_entity_poly.entity_id
_entity_poly.type
_entity_poly.pdbx_seq_one_letter_code
_entity_poly.pdbx_strand_id
1 'polypeptide(L)' 'MGYEQAELEVIADNVNAIALYEKMGFKKYGTFLNSVKYSDGRYADAEFMMKTL' A
#
# COMPACT_ATOMS: atom_id res chain seq x y z
N MET A 1 -6.62 -1.49 -26.61
CA MET A 1 -6.68 -1.32 -25.61
C MET A 1 -5.71 -1.47 -24.82
N GLY A 2 -5.62 -1.23 -24.07
CA GLY A 2 -4.59 -1.11 -23.27
C GLY A 2 -4.28 -2.17 -22.38
N TYR A 3 -3.73 -1.87 -21.32
CA TYR A 3 -3.36 -2.78 -20.32
C TYR A 3 -4.12 -2.40 -19.11
N GLU A 4 -4.16 -3.30 -18.20
CA GLU A 4 -4.83 -3.07 -16.93
C GLU A 4 -3.83 -3.01 -15.81
N GLN A 5 -4.20 -2.26 -14.78
CA GLN A 5 -3.41 -2.17 -13.58
C GLN A 5 -4.30 -2.39 -12.39
N ALA A 6 -3.76 -3.02 -11.37
CA ALA A 6 -4.41 -3.13 -10.07
C ALA A 6 -3.66 -2.24 -9.09
N GLU A 7 -4.38 -1.47 -8.32
CA GLU A 7 -3.79 -0.56 -7.33
C GLU A 7 -4.44 -0.81 -6.00
N LEU A 8 -3.67 -0.66 -4.94
CA LEU A 8 -4.19 -0.82 -3.59
C LEU A 8 -3.44 0.09 -2.63
N GLU A 9 -4.05 0.30 -1.48
CA GLU A 9 -3.47 1.06 -0.40
C GLU A 9 -3.36 0.14 0.80
N VAL A 10 -2.21 0.16 1.48
CA VAL A 10 -1.99 -0.67 2.65
C VAL A 10 -1.31 0.18 3.70
N ILE A 11 -1.65 -0.04 4.97
CA ILE A 11 -1.05 0.68 6.08
C ILE A 11 0.40 0.23 6.22
N ALA A 12 1.33 1.16 6.36
CA ALA A 12 2.75 0.87 6.41
C ALA A 12 3.13 -0.08 7.55
N ASP A 13 2.37 -0.05 8.64
CA ASP A 13 2.63 -0.93 9.77
C ASP A 13 2.26 -2.38 9.48
N ASN A 14 1.49 -2.63 8.44
CA ASN A 14 1.03 -3.97 8.12
C ASN A 14 2.06 -4.67 7.23
N VAL A 15 3.20 -5.01 7.83
CA VAL A 15 4.32 -5.57 7.07
C VAL A 15 3.99 -6.91 6.44
N ASN A 16 3.09 -7.68 7.07
CA ASN A 16 2.70 -8.97 6.51
C ASN A 16 1.91 -8.80 5.22
N ALA A 17 1.01 -7.83 5.18
CA ALA A 17 0.23 -7.55 3.98
C ALA A 17 1.13 -7.02 2.87
N ILE A 18 2.07 -6.13 3.21
CA ILE A 18 2.99 -5.59 2.23
C ILE A 18 3.82 -6.71 1.62
N ALA A 19 4.35 -7.60 2.45
CA ALA A 19 5.14 -8.72 1.96
C ALA A 19 4.31 -9.63 1.04
N LEU A 20 3.06 -9.86 1.40
CA LEU A 20 2.17 -10.67 0.58
C LEU A 20 1.93 -10.04 -0.79
N TYR A 21 1.66 -8.74 -0.81
CA TYR A 21 1.41 -8.05 -2.07
C TYR A 21 2.66 -8.00 -2.93
N GLU A 22 3.83 -7.82 -2.33
CA GLU A 22 5.08 -7.88 -3.08
C GLU A 22 5.28 -9.25 -3.71
N LYS A 23 4.93 -10.29 -2.96
CA LYS A 23 5.03 -11.65 -3.47
C LYS A 23 4.10 -11.87 -4.64
N MET A 24 2.97 -11.18 -4.66
CA MET A 24 2.01 -11.27 -5.74
C MET A 24 2.40 -10.42 -6.96
N GLY A 25 3.47 -9.66 -6.86
CA GLY A 25 3.96 -8.86 -7.96
C GLY A 25 3.65 -7.38 -7.86
N PHE A 26 3.04 -6.95 -6.77
CA PHE A 26 2.79 -5.54 -6.56
C PHE A 26 4.07 -4.82 -6.20
N LYS A 27 4.18 -3.57 -6.63
CA LYS A 27 5.33 -2.74 -6.31
C LYS A 27 4.85 -1.46 -5.67
N LYS A 28 5.57 -1.02 -4.65
CA LYS A 28 5.25 0.22 -3.98
C LYS A 28 5.67 1.39 -4.88
N TYR A 29 4.78 2.34 -5.09
CA TYR A 29 5.09 3.48 -5.92
C TYR A 29 4.91 4.81 -5.20
N GLY A 30 4.38 4.80 -3.99
CA GLY A 30 4.24 6.03 -3.24
C GLY A 30 3.88 5.77 -1.79
N THR A 31 4.11 6.76 -0.96
CA THR A 31 3.79 6.71 0.45
C THR A 31 3.05 7.98 0.84
N PHE A 32 1.93 7.83 1.56
CA PHE A 32 1.20 8.96 2.09
C PHE A 32 1.52 9.05 3.57
N LEU A 33 2.20 10.11 3.96
CA LEU A 33 2.61 10.26 5.36
C LEU A 33 1.41 10.65 6.19
N ASN A 34 1.30 10.05 7.37
CA ASN A 34 0.26 10.36 8.36
C ASN A 34 -1.14 10.26 7.76
N SER A 35 -1.36 9.26 6.92
CA SER A 35 -2.63 9.10 6.22
C SER A 35 -3.73 8.59 7.14
N VAL A 36 -3.38 7.83 8.18
CA VAL A 36 -4.35 7.21 9.08
C VAL A 36 -4.07 7.68 10.49
N LYS A 37 -5.12 8.13 11.18
CA LYS A 37 -5.01 8.52 12.57
C LYS A 37 -5.71 7.49 13.44
N TYR A 38 -4.98 6.93 14.40
CA TYR A 38 -5.56 5.98 15.33
C TYR A 38 -6.23 6.73 16.48
N SER A 39 -7.12 6.04 17.18
CA SER A 39 -7.89 6.65 18.26
C SER A 39 -7.03 7.11 19.43
N ASP A 40 -5.82 6.55 19.57
CA ASP A 40 -4.91 6.93 20.63
C ASP A 40 -4.02 8.11 20.26
N GLY A 41 -4.26 8.73 19.11
CA GLY A 41 -3.52 9.90 18.67
C GLY A 41 -2.32 9.62 17.81
N ARG A 42 -1.99 8.35 17.58
CA ARG A 42 -0.87 8.00 16.71
C ARG A 42 -1.30 8.10 15.24
N TYR A 43 -0.31 8.27 14.38
CA TYR A 43 -0.54 8.30 12.94
C TYR A 43 0.22 7.16 12.30
N ALA A 44 -0.30 6.68 11.19
CA ALA A 44 0.38 5.68 10.37
C ALA A 44 0.42 6.17 8.94
N ASP A 45 1.45 5.74 8.22
CA ASP A 45 1.57 6.04 6.81
C ASP A 45 0.83 4.99 6.00
N ALA A 46 0.39 5.37 4.82
CA ALA A 46 -0.20 4.44 3.86
C ALA A 46 0.75 4.26 2.70
N GLU A 47 0.92 3.01 2.28
CA GLU A 47 1.74 2.70 1.11
C GLU A 47 0.83 2.39 -0.05
N PHE A 48 1.13 2.98 -1.20
CA PHE A 48 0.38 2.70 -2.42
C PHE A 48 1.17 1.73 -3.26
N MET A 49 0.53 0.66 -3.68
CA MET A 49 1.17 -0.39 -4.45
C MET A 49 0.38 -0.64 -5.72
N MET A 50 1.07 -1.02 -6.78
CA MET A 50 0.43 -1.30 -8.05
C MET A 50 1.05 -2.51 -8.71
N LYS A 51 0.29 -3.14 -9.57
CA LYS A 51 0.73 -4.25 -10.37
C LYS A 51 0.14 -4.09 -11.77
N THR A 52 0.98 -4.19 -12.77
CA THR A 52 0.51 -4.21 -14.15
C THR A 52 0.09 -5.63 -14.51
N LEU A 53 -1.10 -5.76 -15.00
CA LEU A 53 -1.68 -7.07 -15.32
C LEU A 53 -1.43 -7.44 -16.77
#